data_f49776a9ca7a5cb8445223a010814fc5
#
_entry.id   f49776a9ca7a5cb8445223a010814fc5
#
_cell.length_a   1.000
_cell.length_b   1.000
_cell.length_c   1.000
_cell.angle_alpha   90.00
_cell.angle_beta   90.00
_cell.angle_gamma   90.00
#
_symmetry.space_group_name_H-M   'P 1'
#
loop_
_entity.id
_entity.type
_entity.pdbx_description
1 polymer ?
#
loop_
_entity_poly.entity_id
_entity_poly.type
_entity_poly.pdbx_seq_one_letter_code
_entity_poly.pdbx_strand_id
1 'polypeptide(L)'
;MTVKRRAGAPEVIVAGSVYWDLIFFNLNEPPTLGEEVRTDRFTMTPGGGGYITAVGLARLGVRTALRTYVGRDQLGQLLLDAMRREKLNVSGVKRHPTLGSAISVAFSTTGDRGFLTYKGCAGETGELLRAWKRSAARHVHFAGMRSPFEPHVKLLEQLRREQITTSLDIGWNPEVYADPGFREIVKRVTIFMPSQRDAKWFTGRSDLGEAVGALGEMVRVPVVKVGSEGAVGLEQGRVVTVRPPSVEVVDTTGAGDAFNAGFIWAFVRDEPLERCLLAGNICGAFSTRAPGGTPAFPTLREFRTALRDASP
;
A
#
# COMPACT_ATOMS: atom_id res chain seq x y z
N MET A 1 -9.86 -12.83 26.88
CA MET A 1 -10.28 -11.50 27.38
C MET A 1 -10.57 -10.60 26.17
N THR A 2 -11.83 -10.30 25.91
CA THR A 2 -12.23 -9.42 24.80
C THR A 2 -11.86 -7.98 25.18
N VAL A 3 -10.90 -7.40 24.47
CA VAL A 3 -10.51 -6.00 24.67
C VAL A 3 -11.71 -5.12 24.35
N LYS A 4 -12.31 -4.46 25.36
CA LYS A 4 -13.34 -3.44 25.15
C LYS A 4 -12.78 -2.33 24.27
N ARG A 5 -13.21 -2.26 23.01
CA ARG A 5 -12.79 -1.24 22.06
C ARG A 5 -13.43 0.09 22.44
N ARG A 6 -12.61 1.14 22.56
CA ARG A 6 -13.11 2.51 22.77
C ARG A 6 -13.87 2.96 21.52
N ALA A 7 -15.07 3.51 21.70
CA ALA A 7 -15.79 4.17 20.60
C ALA A 7 -14.88 5.24 19.95
N GLY A 8 -14.79 5.26 18.63
CA GLY A 8 -13.94 6.19 17.89
C GLY A 8 -12.47 5.75 17.67
N ALA A 9 -12.01 4.64 18.28
CA ALA A 9 -10.65 4.15 18.02
C ALA A 9 -10.51 3.65 16.56
N PRO A 10 -9.30 3.79 15.95
CA PRO A 10 -9.06 3.26 14.62
C PRO A 10 -9.21 1.75 14.59
N GLU A 11 -9.81 1.24 13.52
CA GLU A 11 -9.95 -0.19 13.26
C GLU A 11 -8.71 -0.74 12.56
N VAL A 12 -8.16 0.05 11.63
CA VAL A 12 -6.92 -0.24 10.91
C VAL A 12 -5.93 0.90 11.10
N ILE A 13 -4.66 0.56 11.32
CA ILE A 13 -3.56 1.51 11.28
C ILE A 13 -2.72 1.20 10.04
N VAL A 14 -2.45 2.21 9.25
CA VAL A 14 -1.51 2.14 8.14
C VAL A 14 -0.23 2.86 8.55
N ALA A 15 0.91 2.20 8.44
CA ALA A 15 2.23 2.77 8.64
C ALA A 15 2.98 2.75 7.30
N GLY A 16 3.37 3.91 6.80
CA GLY A 16 4.01 3.95 5.48
C GLY A 16 4.30 5.36 4.99
N SER A 17 4.89 5.41 3.82
CA SER A 17 5.33 6.65 3.18
C SER A 17 4.17 7.43 2.58
N VAL A 18 4.32 8.76 2.60
CA VAL A 18 3.47 9.69 1.88
C VAL A 18 4.34 10.59 1.01
N TYR A 19 3.86 10.92 -0.17
CA TYR A 19 4.55 11.72 -1.17
C TYR A 19 3.63 12.79 -1.73
N TRP A 20 4.22 13.83 -2.32
CA TRP A 20 3.60 14.58 -3.39
C TRP A 20 4.04 13.97 -4.71
N ASP A 21 3.08 13.47 -5.48
CA ASP A 21 3.30 12.98 -6.83
C ASP A 21 3.03 14.14 -7.81
N LEU A 22 4.09 14.56 -8.53
CA LEU A 22 4.04 15.51 -9.61
C LEU A 22 4.06 14.72 -10.90
N ILE A 23 2.94 14.68 -11.61
CA ILE A 23 2.75 13.79 -12.74
C ILE A 23 2.66 14.62 -14.03
N PHE A 24 3.63 14.46 -14.91
CA PHE A 24 3.72 15.07 -16.23
C PHE A 24 3.32 14.04 -17.28
N PHE A 25 2.35 14.37 -18.13
CA PHE A 25 1.78 13.43 -19.09
C PHE A 25 2.14 13.82 -20.52
N ASN A 26 2.06 12.82 -21.40
CA ASN A 26 2.17 12.99 -22.84
C ASN A 26 3.41 13.77 -23.29
N LEU A 27 4.55 13.47 -22.66
CA LEU A 27 5.81 13.96 -23.18
C LEU A 27 6.07 13.28 -24.52
N ASN A 28 6.57 14.03 -25.51
CA ASN A 28 6.98 13.50 -26.80
C ASN A 28 8.20 12.58 -26.65
N GLU A 29 9.07 12.91 -25.70
CA GLU A 29 10.31 12.20 -25.38
C GLU A 29 10.63 12.26 -23.89
N PRO A 30 11.42 11.33 -23.35
CA PRO A 30 11.87 11.39 -21.96
C PRO A 30 12.81 12.60 -21.75
N PRO A 31 12.88 13.16 -20.52
CA PRO A 31 13.80 14.24 -20.19
C PRO A 31 15.26 13.85 -20.48
N THR A 32 15.95 14.68 -21.26
CA THR A 32 17.36 14.53 -21.63
C THR A 32 18.19 15.66 -21.01
N LEU A 33 19.39 15.36 -20.55
CA LEU A 33 20.26 16.37 -19.95
C LEU A 33 20.64 17.45 -20.98
N GLY A 34 20.48 18.69 -20.61
CA GLY A 34 20.76 19.86 -21.45
C GLY A 34 19.60 20.30 -22.33
N GLU A 35 18.47 19.60 -22.32
CA GLU A 35 17.30 19.92 -23.12
C GLU A 35 16.08 20.24 -22.24
N GLU A 36 15.21 21.13 -22.73
CA GLU A 36 13.93 21.42 -22.10
C GLU A 36 12.81 20.64 -22.78
N VAL A 37 12.17 19.72 -22.07
CA VAL A 37 10.96 19.03 -22.53
C VAL A 37 9.75 19.74 -21.96
N ARG A 38 8.79 20.10 -22.83
CA ARG A 38 7.57 20.82 -22.45
C ARG A 38 6.35 19.94 -22.57
N THR A 39 5.41 20.08 -21.65
CA THR A 39 4.07 19.50 -21.73
C THR A 39 3.05 20.50 -21.20
N ASP A 40 1.84 20.45 -21.70
CA ASP A 40 0.67 21.20 -21.23
C ASP A 40 -0.19 20.37 -20.24
N ARG A 41 0.21 19.12 -19.94
CA ARG A 41 -0.53 18.19 -19.09
C ARG A 41 0.25 17.86 -17.81
N PHE A 42 -0.23 18.42 -16.72
CA PHE A 42 0.36 18.25 -15.39
C PHE A 42 -0.72 18.06 -14.34
N THR A 43 -0.46 17.23 -13.36
CA THR A 43 -1.24 17.16 -12.12
C THR A 43 -0.35 16.97 -10.91
N MET A 44 -0.79 17.47 -9.77
CA MET A 44 -0.15 17.25 -8.47
C MET A 44 -1.16 16.61 -7.51
N THR A 45 -0.81 15.46 -6.96
CA THR A 45 -1.69 14.70 -6.08
C THR A 45 -0.91 14.12 -4.91
N PRO A 46 -1.52 13.99 -3.72
CA PRO A 46 -0.92 13.19 -2.66
C PRO A 46 -0.86 11.72 -3.06
N GLY A 47 0.27 11.09 -2.79
CA GLY A 47 0.53 9.69 -3.11
C GLY A 47 1.36 8.99 -2.04
N GLY A 48 1.98 7.89 -2.46
CA GLY A 48 2.71 6.97 -1.59
C GLY A 48 1.83 5.88 -1.01
N GLY A 49 2.41 4.68 -0.85
CA GLY A 49 1.66 3.48 -0.47
C GLY A 49 0.88 3.63 0.84
N GLY A 50 1.47 4.32 1.83
CA GLY A 50 0.79 4.62 3.09
C GLY A 50 -0.44 5.51 2.92
N TYR A 51 -0.33 6.56 2.09
CA TYR A 51 -1.44 7.46 1.82
C TYR A 51 -2.56 6.77 1.04
N ILE A 52 -2.23 6.14 -0.09
CA ILE A 52 -3.21 5.52 -0.99
C ILE A 52 -4.01 4.43 -0.27
N THR A 53 -3.32 3.53 0.45
CA THR A 53 -4.00 2.47 1.21
C THR A 53 -4.88 3.03 2.32
N ALA A 54 -4.40 4.06 3.07
CA ALA A 54 -5.18 4.67 4.15
C ALA A 54 -6.43 5.39 3.64
N VAL A 55 -6.31 6.15 2.56
CA VAL A 55 -7.45 6.83 1.90
C VAL A 55 -8.45 5.82 1.37
N GLY A 56 -7.97 4.77 0.69
CA GLY A 56 -8.83 3.71 0.19
C GLY A 56 -9.66 3.08 1.31
N LEU A 57 -9.04 2.69 2.40
CA LEU A 57 -9.73 2.14 3.57
C LEU A 57 -10.76 3.12 4.17
N ALA A 58 -10.39 4.40 4.30
CA ALA A 58 -11.31 5.41 4.83
C ALA A 58 -12.53 5.62 3.93
N ARG A 59 -12.35 5.68 2.61
CA ARG A 59 -13.45 5.79 1.62
C ARG A 59 -14.34 4.55 1.61
N LEU A 60 -13.80 3.37 1.94
CA LEU A 60 -14.58 2.15 2.15
C LEU A 60 -15.24 2.07 3.55
N GLY A 61 -15.18 3.14 4.33
CA GLY A 61 -15.87 3.25 5.62
C GLY A 61 -15.12 2.58 6.79
N VAL A 62 -13.83 2.27 6.65
CA VAL A 62 -12.98 1.77 7.74
C VAL A 62 -12.41 2.94 8.52
N ARG A 63 -12.56 2.93 9.86
CA ARG A 63 -11.89 3.93 10.71
C ARG A 63 -10.37 3.71 10.66
N THR A 64 -9.70 4.55 9.88
CA THR A 64 -8.27 4.39 9.56
C THR A 64 -7.43 5.48 10.20
N ALA A 65 -6.32 5.08 10.83
CA ALA A 65 -5.27 5.98 11.29
C ALA A 65 -4.03 5.81 10.40
N LEU A 66 -3.40 6.93 10.04
CA LEU A 66 -2.13 6.92 9.32
C LEU A 66 -0.99 7.26 10.28
N ARG A 67 0.09 6.48 10.21
CA ARG A 67 1.37 6.75 10.88
C ARG A 67 2.45 6.98 9.84
N THR A 68 2.93 8.20 9.80
CA THR A 68 3.94 8.63 8.82
C THR A 68 4.67 9.87 9.32
N TYR A 69 5.72 10.26 8.60
CA TYR A 69 6.34 11.57 8.73
C TYR A 69 5.96 12.46 7.54
N VAL A 70 5.83 13.75 7.81
CA VAL A 70 5.80 14.83 6.82
C VAL A 70 6.86 15.87 7.20
N GLY A 71 7.34 16.63 6.25
CA GLY A 71 8.25 17.75 6.51
C GLY A 71 7.61 18.88 7.32
N ARG A 72 8.45 19.80 7.78
CA ARG A 72 8.01 21.10 8.37
C ARG A 72 7.78 22.17 7.31
N ASP A 73 7.84 21.78 6.04
CA ASP A 73 7.66 22.61 4.86
C ASP A 73 6.17 22.78 4.49
N GLN A 74 5.92 23.62 3.46
CA GLN A 74 4.57 23.86 2.93
C GLN A 74 3.92 22.58 2.37
N LEU A 75 4.71 21.72 1.72
CA LEU A 75 4.21 20.44 1.19
C LEU A 75 3.73 19.52 2.31
N GLY A 76 4.42 19.49 3.44
CA GLY A 76 3.99 18.73 4.62
C GLY A 76 2.68 19.25 5.22
N GLN A 77 2.45 20.57 5.17
CA GLN A 77 1.16 21.13 5.59
C GLN A 77 0.04 20.73 4.64
N LEU A 78 0.27 20.85 3.33
CA LEU A 78 -0.70 20.43 2.31
C LEU A 78 -1.03 18.94 2.38
N LEU A 79 -0.03 18.07 2.66
CA LEU A 79 -0.25 16.63 2.89
C LEU A 79 -1.16 16.39 4.10
N LEU A 80 -0.92 17.07 5.22
CA LEU A 80 -1.77 16.96 6.41
C LEU A 80 -3.20 17.38 6.12
N ASP A 81 -3.39 18.45 5.37
CA ASP A 81 -4.72 18.95 5.02
C ASP A 81 -5.44 18.00 4.05
N ALA A 82 -4.71 17.39 3.11
CA ALA A 82 -5.25 16.34 2.26
C ALA A 82 -5.71 15.13 3.08
N MET A 83 -4.90 14.65 4.03
CA MET A 83 -5.28 13.54 4.92
C MET A 83 -6.53 13.86 5.75
N ARG A 84 -6.66 15.10 6.26
CA ARG A 84 -7.85 15.52 7.01
C ARG A 84 -9.10 15.58 6.16
N ARG A 85 -9.00 16.05 4.90
CA ARG A 85 -10.11 16.03 3.94
C ARG A 85 -10.61 14.61 3.68
N GLU A 86 -9.72 13.64 3.64
CA GLU A 86 -10.04 12.20 3.53
C GLU A 86 -10.49 11.56 4.86
N LYS A 87 -10.71 12.37 5.91
CA LYS A 87 -11.15 11.92 7.23
C LYS A 87 -10.23 10.90 7.91
N LEU A 88 -8.94 10.90 7.57
CA LEU A 88 -7.95 10.07 8.24
C LEU A 88 -7.68 10.58 9.67
N ASN A 89 -7.49 9.65 10.58
CA ASN A 89 -6.94 9.98 11.88
C ASN A 89 -5.43 10.25 11.74
N VAL A 90 -5.07 11.53 11.82
CA VAL A 90 -3.68 12.02 11.66
C VAL A 90 -2.93 12.18 12.99
N SER A 91 -3.46 11.70 14.11
CA SER A 91 -2.80 11.82 15.42
C SER A 91 -1.45 11.10 15.49
N GLY A 92 -1.22 10.14 14.60
CA GLY A 92 0.05 9.43 14.44
C GLY A 92 0.99 10.02 13.38
N VAL A 93 0.59 11.10 12.69
CA VAL A 93 1.45 11.80 11.73
C VAL A 93 2.38 12.75 12.49
N LYS A 94 3.69 12.62 12.27
CA LYS A 94 4.69 13.47 12.90
C LYS A 94 5.37 14.37 11.86
N ARG A 95 5.80 15.56 12.30
CA ARG A 95 6.67 16.41 11.49
C ARG A 95 8.12 16.04 11.74
N HIS A 96 8.84 15.70 10.66
CA HIS A 96 10.25 15.39 10.76
C HIS A 96 11.07 16.63 11.18
N PRO A 97 12.04 16.49 12.09
CA PRO A 97 12.75 17.67 12.60
C PRO A 97 13.62 18.37 11.54
N THR A 98 14.22 17.63 10.62
CA THR A 98 15.24 18.12 9.69
C THR A 98 14.98 17.80 8.22
N LEU A 99 14.28 16.70 7.90
CA LEU A 99 14.02 16.30 6.52
C LEU A 99 12.72 16.91 5.99
N GLY A 100 12.75 17.35 4.73
CA GLY A 100 11.59 17.84 4.02
C GLY A 100 10.61 16.73 3.62
N SER A 101 9.44 17.15 3.16
CA SER A 101 8.43 16.24 2.61
C SER A 101 8.91 15.56 1.34
N ALA A 102 8.56 14.30 1.15
CA ALA A 102 8.94 13.54 -0.02
C ALA A 102 8.16 13.98 -1.27
N ILE A 103 8.84 13.94 -2.41
CA ILE A 103 8.29 14.30 -3.72
C ILE A 103 8.66 13.18 -4.70
N SER A 104 7.71 12.75 -5.49
CA SER A 104 7.93 11.87 -6.63
C SER A 104 7.50 12.59 -7.91
N VAL A 105 8.41 12.79 -8.83
CA VAL A 105 8.12 13.27 -10.18
C VAL A 105 7.94 12.05 -11.06
N ALA A 106 6.74 11.88 -11.60
CA ALA A 106 6.45 10.88 -12.63
C ALA A 106 6.33 11.59 -13.97
N PHE A 107 6.93 11.05 -15.00
CA PHE A 107 6.78 11.54 -16.37
C PHE A 107 6.51 10.37 -17.29
N SER A 108 5.57 10.56 -18.22
CA SER A 108 5.15 9.52 -19.17
C SER A 108 5.21 10.00 -20.59
N THR A 109 5.71 9.13 -21.45
CA THR A 109 5.58 9.19 -22.91
C THR A 109 4.47 8.26 -23.37
N THR A 110 4.25 8.12 -24.67
CA THR A 110 3.29 7.16 -25.24
C THR A 110 3.69 5.69 -25.00
N GLY A 111 4.95 5.41 -24.69
CA GLY A 111 5.48 4.03 -24.59
C GLY A 111 5.85 3.59 -23.19
N ASP A 112 6.32 4.51 -22.33
CA ASP A 112 6.83 4.16 -21.00
C ASP A 112 6.77 5.36 -20.03
N ARG A 113 7.15 5.12 -18.78
CA ARG A 113 7.19 6.12 -17.72
C ARG A 113 8.47 6.06 -16.92
N GLY A 114 8.93 7.23 -16.49
CA GLY A 114 10.08 7.37 -15.60
C GLY A 114 9.70 8.04 -14.28
N PHE A 115 10.59 7.90 -13.30
CA PHE A 115 10.40 8.51 -11.99
C PHE A 115 11.69 9.16 -11.52
N LEU A 116 11.54 10.33 -10.87
CA LEU A 116 12.57 10.98 -10.10
C LEU A 116 12.04 11.26 -8.69
N THR A 117 12.64 10.66 -7.67
CA THR A 117 12.09 10.73 -6.31
C THR A 117 13.07 11.37 -5.34
N TYR A 118 12.65 12.46 -4.71
CA TYR A 118 13.26 12.98 -3.49
C TYR A 118 12.63 12.28 -2.29
N LYS A 119 13.39 11.43 -1.64
CA LYS A 119 12.92 10.59 -0.52
C LYS A 119 12.48 11.40 0.70
N GLY A 120 13.13 12.54 0.98
CA GLY A 120 12.82 13.35 2.15
C GLY A 120 12.67 12.51 3.42
N CYS A 121 11.60 12.77 4.17
CA CYS A 121 11.25 12.00 5.37
C CYS A 121 10.44 10.73 5.09
N ALA A 122 10.20 10.35 3.84
CA ALA A 122 9.48 9.12 3.51
C ALA A 122 10.25 7.87 3.92
N GLY A 123 9.55 6.94 4.54
CA GLY A 123 10.13 5.68 5.02
C GLY A 123 10.80 5.77 6.37
N GLU A 124 10.86 6.95 6.99
CA GLU A 124 11.23 7.11 8.38
C GLU A 124 10.11 6.56 9.28
N THR A 125 10.26 5.30 9.71
CA THR A 125 9.21 4.63 10.51
C THR A 125 9.70 4.26 11.91
N GLY A 126 10.99 4.18 12.14
CA GLY A 126 11.59 3.62 13.36
C GLY A 126 11.07 4.21 14.67
N GLU A 127 10.96 5.54 14.79
CA GLU A 127 10.40 6.18 15.98
C GLU A 127 8.87 6.07 16.07
N LEU A 128 8.17 6.07 14.92
CA LEU A 128 6.72 5.87 14.91
C LEU A 128 6.35 4.50 15.46
N LEU A 129 7.21 3.51 15.25
CA LEU A 129 7.04 2.15 15.70
C LEU A 129 7.47 1.97 17.16
N ARG A 130 8.58 2.61 17.59
CA ARG A 130 9.02 2.60 19.00
C ARG A 130 8.00 3.23 19.94
N ALA A 131 7.23 4.21 19.43
CA ALA A 131 6.17 4.87 20.19
C ALA A 131 4.84 4.09 20.14
N TRP A 132 4.87 2.79 19.79
CA TRP A 132 3.67 1.97 19.79
C TRP A 132 3.09 1.88 21.20
N LYS A 133 1.93 2.49 21.39
CA LYS A 133 1.10 2.28 22.57
C LYS A 133 0.02 1.29 22.20
N ARG A 134 -0.38 0.43 23.14
CA ARG A 134 -1.48 -0.52 22.97
C ARG A 134 -2.66 0.16 22.25
N SER A 135 -3.06 -0.39 21.11
CA SER A 135 -4.11 0.15 20.26
C SER A 135 -5.33 -0.77 20.27
N ALA A 136 -6.50 -0.19 20.04
CA ALA A 136 -7.72 -0.94 19.80
C ALA A 136 -7.85 -1.41 18.34
N ALA A 137 -6.83 -1.20 17.48
CA ALA A 137 -6.83 -1.64 16.12
C ALA A 137 -6.93 -3.17 16.00
N ARG A 138 -7.57 -3.64 14.93
CA ARG A 138 -7.63 -5.07 14.58
C ARG A 138 -6.49 -5.46 13.66
N HIS A 139 -5.97 -4.50 12.91
CA HIS A 139 -5.00 -4.73 11.85
C HIS A 139 -4.03 -3.57 11.73
N VAL A 140 -2.79 -3.89 11.40
CA VAL A 140 -1.76 -2.92 11.03
C VAL A 140 -1.21 -3.28 9.65
N HIS A 141 -1.32 -2.35 8.72
CA HIS A 141 -0.70 -2.46 7.41
C HIS A 141 0.60 -1.68 7.35
N PHE A 142 1.65 -2.31 6.87
CA PHE A 142 2.94 -1.68 6.61
C PHE A 142 3.10 -1.48 5.10
N ALA A 143 3.00 -0.23 4.66
CA ALA A 143 3.28 0.18 3.29
C ALA A 143 4.74 0.65 3.19
N GLY A 144 5.64 -0.30 3.14
CA GLY A 144 7.08 -0.11 3.21
C GLY A 144 7.68 -0.45 4.56
N MET A 145 8.90 -0.98 4.53
CA MET A 145 9.80 -1.18 5.66
C MET A 145 11.23 -1.01 5.19
N ARG A 146 12.13 -0.62 6.10
CA ARG A 146 13.56 -0.47 5.84
C ARG A 146 14.38 -1.03 6.98
N SER A 147 15.61 -1.43 6.67
CA SER A 147 16.64 -1.76 7.65
C SER A 147 16.92 -0.54 8.56
N PRO A 148 17.24 -0.75 9.85
CA PRO A 148 17.38 -2.02 10.53
C PRO A 148 16.01 -2.66 10.88
N PHE A 149 15.91 -3.99 10.72
CA PHE A 149 14.64 -4.71 10.93
C PHE A 149 14.36 -5.12 12.36
N GLU A 150 15.36 -5.11 13.25
CA GLU A 150 15.19 -5.54 14.64
C GLU A 150 14.06 -4.80 15.39
N PRO A 151 13.89 -3.46 15.27
CA PRO A 151 12.76 -2.77 15.88
C PRO A 151 11.40 -3.21 15.33
N HIS A 152 11.36 -3.58 14.04
CA HIS A 152 10.14 -4.08 13.40
C HIS A 152 9.79 -5.49 13.88
N VAL A 153 10.79 -6.36 14.03
CA VAL A 153 10.60 -7.70 14.62
C VAL A 153 9.98 -7.61 16.01
N LYS A 154 10.54 -6.77 16.88
CA LYS A 154 10.02 -6.56 18.26
C LYS A 154 8.57 -6.07 18.24
N LEU A 155 8.25 -5.14 17.34
CA LEU A 155 6.88 -4.65 17.18
C LEU A 155 5.93 -5.75 16.67
N LEU A 156 6.31 -6.51 15.63
CA LEU A 156 5.48 -7.59 15.09
C LEU A 156 5.16 -8.66 16.16
N GLU A 157 6.14 -9.00 16.98
CA GLU A 157 5.94 -9.91 18.12
C GLU A 157 5.00 -9.33 19.18
N GLN A 158 5.08 -8.02 19.46
CA GLN A 158 4.14 -7.35 20.34
C GLN A 158 2.72 -7.37 19.77
N LEU A 159 2.55 -6.99 18.48
CA LEU A 159 1.25 -7.00 17.80
C LEU A 159 0.61 -8.38 17.81
N ARG A 160 1.42 -9.43 17.58
CA ARG A 160 0.97 -10.82 17.65
C ARG A 160 0.47 -11.19 19.05
N ARG A 161 1.18 -10.79 20.12
CA ARG A 161 0.74 -11.01 21.51
C ARG A 161 -0.56 -10.26 21.82
N GLU A 162 -0.77 -9.11 21.20
CA GLU A 162 -2.00 -8.31 21.31
C GLU A 162 -3.13 -8.81 20.38
N GLN A 163 -2.91 -9.92 19.65
CA GLN A 163 -3.85 -10.48 18.69
C GLN A 163 -4.24 -9.49 17.56
N ILE A 164 -3.31 -8.62 17.18
CA ILE A 164 -3.46 -7.69 16.08
C ILE A 164 -2.81 -8.34 14.84
N THR A 165 -3.60 -8.50 13.78
CA THR A 165 -3.10 -9.01 12.50
C THR A 165 -2.29 -7.95 11.76
N THR A 166 -1.37 -8.39 10.90
CA THR A 166 -0.46 -7.48 10.19
C THR A 166 -0.40 -7.82 8.70
N SER A 167 -0.25 -6.81 7.86
CA SER A 167 0.03 -7.00 6.43
C SER A 167 1.21 -6.13 5.99
N LEU A 168 1.92 -6.58 4.97
CA LEU A 168 3.11 -5.94 4.44
C LEU A 168 3.08 -5.89 2.92
N ASP A 169 3.34 -4.70 2.38
CA ASP A 169 3.69 -4.43 0.99
C ASP A 169 4.84 -3.42 0.96
N ILE A 170 5.94 -3.72 0.29
CA ILE A 170 7.10 -2.81 0.27
C ILE A 170 7.35 -2.19 -1.10
N GLY A 171 6.57 -2.58 -2.12
CA GLY A 171 6.85 -2.24 -3.49
C GLY A 171 8.20 -2.79 -3.96
N TRP A 172 8.68 -2.33 -5.12
CA TRP A 172 9.97 -2.76 -5.63
C TRP A 172 11.12 -2.12 -4.85
N ASN A 173 11.82 -2.92 -4.06
CA ASN A 173 13.00 -2.49 -3.32
C ASN A 173 14.02 -3.65 -3.22
N PRO A 174 14.91 -3.79 -4.21
CA PRO A 174 15.86 -4.91 -4.25
C PRO A 174 16.81 -4.94 -3.04
N GLU A 175 17.20 -3.80 -2.49
CA GLU A 175 18.05 -3.73 -1.31
C GLU A 175 17.38 -4.36 -0.08
N VAL A 176 16.11 -4.06 0.12
CA VAL A 176 15.31 -4.64 1.22
C VAL A 176 15.08 -6.13 1.00
N TYR A 177 14.76 -6.54 -0.21
CA TYR A 177 14.56 -7.96 -0.51
C TYR A 177 15.83 -8.80 -0.36
N ALA A 178 17.02 -8.22 -0.62
CA ALA A 178 18.32 -8.88 -0.47
C ALA A 178 18.76 -9.00 1.00
N ASP A 179 18.21 -8.17 1.90
CA ASP A 179 18.59 -8.20 3.32
C ASP A 179 18.04 -9.45 4.02
N PRO A 180 18.90 -10.29 4.62
CA PRO A 180 18.45 -11.50 5.34
C PRO A 180 17.43 -11.21 6.46
N GLY A 181 17.53 -10.04 7.10
CA GLY A 181 16.61 -9.60 8.16
C GLY A 181 15.17 -9.41 7.64
N PHE A 182 15.01 -9.13 6.34
CA PHE A 182 13.69 -9.01 5.75
C PHE A 182 12.91 -10.33 5.71
N ARG A 183 13.59 -11.47 5.53
CA ARG A 183 12.94 -12.79 5.64
C ARG A 183 12.32 -13.02 7.00
N GLU A 184 12.97 -12.53 8.06
CA GLU A 184 12.44 -12.62 9.43
C GLU A 184 11.19 -11.73 9.63
N ILE A 185 11.09 -10.64 8.90
CA ILE A 185 9.86 -9.82 8.86
C ILE A 185 8.73 -10.59 8.18
N VAL A 186 8.98 -11.14 6.99
CA VAL A 186 7.95 -11.87 6.22
C VAL A 186 7.38 -13.04 7.02
N LYS A 187 8.21 -13.79 7.75
CA LYS A 187 7.77 -14.88 8.63
C LYS A 187 6.88 -14.44 9.81
N ARG A 188 6.89 -13.16 10.15
CA ARG A 188 6.18 -12.63 11.32
C ARG A 188 4.93 -11.83 10.99
N VAL A 189 4.79 -11.36 9.76
CA VAL A 189 3.53 -10.72 9.33
C VAL A 189 2.44 -11.77 9.09
N THR A 190 1.19 -11.36 9.19
CA THR A 190 0.06 -12.27 8.89
C THR A 190 -0.14 -12.42 7.40
N ILE A 191 0.02 -11.32 6.64
CA ILE A 191 -0.22 -11.25 5.21
C ILE A 191 0.99 -10.60 4.55
N PHE A 192 1.48 -11.16 3.43
CA PHE A 192 2.49 -10.52 2.59
C PHE A 192 1.96 -10.39 1.16
N MET A 193 1.99 -9.15 0.61
CA MET A 193 1.30 -8.77 -0.63
C MET A 193 2.24 -8.19 -1.69
N PRO A 194 3.29 -8.92 -2.14
CA PRO A 194 4.19 -8.47 -3.18
C PRO A 194 3.53 -8.45 -4.56
N SER A 195 4.17 -7.76 -5.53
CA SER A 195 3.89 -7.99 -6.94
C SER A 195 4.46 -9.33 -7.41
N GLN A 196 4.04 -9.81 -8.60
CA GLN A 196 4.59 -11.02 -9.21
C GLN A 196 6.11 -10.94 -9.38
N ARG A 197 6.62 -9.80 -9.84
CA ARG A 197 8.07 -9.57 -9.98
C ARG A 197 8.77 -9.71 -8.63
N ASP A 198 8.23 -9.08 -7.61
CA ASP A 198 8.82 -9.05 -6.27
C ASP A 198 8.76 -10.45 -5.63
N ALA A 199 7.66 -11.17 -5.79
CA ALA A 199 7.51 -12.53 -5.28
C ALA A 199 8.52 -13.49 -5.90
N LYS A 200 8.65 -13.45 -7.24
CA LYS A 200 9.63 -14.27 -7.97
C LYS A 200 11.06 -13.96 -7.54
N TRP A 201 11.40 -12.67 -7.44
CA TRP A 201 12.73 -12.24 -7.03
C TRP A 201 13.05 -12.66 -5.58
N PHE A 202 12.14 -12.42 -4.65
CA PHE A 202 12.32 -12.72 -3.23
C PHE A 202 12.42 -14.23 -2.94
N THR A 203 11.68 -15.05 -3.66
CA THR A 203 11.68 -16.51 -3.49
C THR A 203 12.77 -17.20 -4.32
N GLY A 204 13.34 -16.53 -5.32
CA GLY A 204 14.26 -17.12 -6.30
C GLY A 204 13.56 -18.10 -7.27
N ARG A 205 12.24 -18.00 -7.42
CA ARG A 205 11.44 -18.87 -8.31
C ARG A 205 11.05 -18.12 -9.56
N SER A 206 11.14 -18.78 -10.72
CA SER A 206 10.71 -18.22 -12.01
C SER A 206 9.22 -18.45 -12.29
N ASP A 207 8.67 -19.55 -11.82
CA ASP A 207 7.24 -19.85 -11.91
C ASP A 207 6.44 -19.17 -10.79
N LEU A 208 5.23 -18.70 -11.11
CA LEU A 208 4.38 -17.99 -10.15
C LEU A 208 3.82 -18.93 -9.07
N GLY A 209 3.41 -20.14 -9.45
CA GLY A 209 2.85 -21.13 -8.52
C GLY A 209 3.90 -21.59 -7.51
N GLU A 210 5.15 -21.84 -7.99
CA GLU A 210 6.28 -22.14 -7.11
C GLU A 210 6.59 -20.97 -6.16
N ALA A 211 6.55 -19.72 -6.66
CA ALA A 211 6.77 -18.54 -5.83
C ALA A 211 5.68 -18.41 -4.74
N VAL A 212 4.42 -18.60 -5.09
CA VAL A 212 3.30 -18.58 -4.13
C VAL A 212 3.43 -19.70 -3.11
N GLY A 213 3.80 -20.91 -3.54
CA GLY A 213 4.06 -22.04 -2.64
C GLY A 213 5.16 -21.75 -1.64
N ALA A 214 6.31 -21.24 -2.13
CA ALA A 214 7.45 -20.85 -1.28
C ALA A 214 7.11 -19.73 -0.29
N LEU A 215 6.26 -18.78 -0.67
CA LEU A 215 5.73 -17.77 0.26
C LEU A 215 4.81 -18.41 1.31
N GLY A 216 4.01 -19.41 0.95
CA GLY A 216 3.12 -20.12 1.86
C GLY A 216 3.84 -20.89 2.97
N GLU A 217 5.10 -21.27 2.75
CA GLU A 217 5.97 -21.87 3.78
C GLU A 217 6.46 -20.83 4.82
N MET A 218 6.40 -19.54 4.49
CA MET A 218 6.93 -18.46 5.33
C MET A 218 5.86 -17.62 6.00
N VAL A 219 4.76 -17.35 5.31
CA VAL A 219 3.71 -16.44 5.77
C VAL A 219 2.33 -17.10 5.74
N ARG A 220 1.50 -16.78 6.73
CA ARG A 220 0.18 -17.39 6.87
C ARG A 220 -0.74 -17.14 5.66
N VAL A 221 -0.72 -15.94 5.10
CA VAL A 221 -1.57 -15.53 3.96
C VAL A 221 -0.68 -14.88 2.91
N PRO A 222 -0.10 -15.66 1.98
CA PRO A 222 0.61 -15.10 0.84
C PRO A 222 -0.40 -14.62 -0.19
N VAL A 223 -0.18 -13.41 -0.72
CA VAL A 223 -0.98 -12.80 -1.78
C VAL A 223 -0.05 -12.18 -2.80
N VAL A 224 -0.14 -12.57 -4.05
CA VAL A 224 0.68 -12.04 -5.14
C VAL A 224 -0.19 -11.28 -6.13
N LYS A 225 0.13 -10.00 -6.34
CA LYS A 225 -0.55 -9.14 -7.32
C LYS A 225 0.06 -9.38 -8.71
N VAL A 226 -0.79 -9.74 -9.69
CA VAL A 226 -0.36 -10.11 -11.05
C VAL A 226 -0.89 -9.13 -12.13
N GLY A 227 -1.05 -7.89 -11.77
CA GLY A 227 -1.45 -6.81 -12.69
C GLY A 227 -2.83 -7.04 -13.30
N SER A 228 -2.92 -7.03 -14.62
CA SER A 228 -4.17 -7.24 -15.37
C SER A 228 -4.75 -8.65 -15.18
N GLU A 229 -3.96 -9.63 -14.77
CA GLU A 229 -4.42 -10.99 -14.46
C GLU A 229 -5.04 -11.09 -13.05
N GLY A 230 -4.94 -10.05 -12.24
CA GLY A 230 -5.56 -9.93 -10.93
C GLY A 230 -4.64 -10.29 -9.75
N ALA A 231 -5.02 -11.26 -8.95
CA ALA A 231 -4.24 -11.66 -7.79
C ALA A 231 -4.37 -13.17 -7.50
N VAL A 232 -3.31 -13.70 -6.90
CA VAL A 232 -3.18 -15.11 -6.52
C VAL A 232 -2.86 -15.19 -5.04
N GLY A 233 -3.53 -16.08 -4.32
CA GLY A 233 -3.25 -16.38 -2.92
C GLY A 233 -3.20 -17.87 -2.66
N LEU A 234 -2.79 -18.25 -1.45
CA LEU A 234 -2.77 -19.65 -1.00
C LEU A 234 -3.63 -19.81 0.24
N GLU A 235 -4.59 -20.72 0.20
CA GLU A 235 -5.45 -21.07 1.33
C GLU A 235 -5.48 -22.58 1.51
N GLN A 236 -5.07 -23.06 2.68
CA GLN A 236 -5.03 -24.50 3.01
C GLN A 236 -4.28 -25.36 1.96
N GLY A 237 -3.17 -24.82 1.43
CA GLY A 237 -2.39 -25.51 0.39
C GLY A 237 -2.97 -25.42 -1.03
N ARG A 238 -4.13 -24.79 -1.21
CA ARG A 238 -4.78 -24.59 -2.52
C ARG A 238 -4.52 -23.19 -3.04
N VAL A 239 -4.10 -23.09 -4.29
CA VAL A 239 -3.93 -21.82 -5.00
C VAL A 239 -5.31 -21.27 -5.38
N VAL A 240 -5.58 -20.04 -5.00
CA VAL A 240 -6.80 -19.28 -5.33
C VAL A 240 -6.40 -18.13 -6.24
N THR A 241 -6.99 -18.05 -7.44
CA THR A 241 -6.75 -17.00 -8.42
C THR A 241 -8.05 -16.26 -8.71
N VAL A 242 -8.01 -14.93 -8.64
CA VAL A 242 -9.17 -14.07 -8.92
C VAL A 242 -8.76 -12.99 -9.93
N ARG A 243 -9.55 -12.84 -10.98
CA ARG A 243 -9.36 -11.80 -12.00
C ARG A 243 -10.01 -10.48 -11.61
N PRO A 244 -9.47 -9.33 -12.05
CA PRO A 244 -10.07 -8.03 -11.82
C PRO A 244 -11.26 -7.81 -12.77
N PRO A 245 -12.17 -6.86 -12.45
CA PRO A 245 -13.10 -6.36 -13.42
C PRO A 245 -12.38 -5.62 -14.55
N SER A 246 -12.96 -5.69 -15.75
CA SER A 246 -12.45 -4.94 -16.91
C SER A 246 -12.71 -3.45 -16.73
N VAL A 247 -11.68 -2.64 -16.94
CA VAL A 247 -11.74 -1.17 -16.88
C VAL A 247 -10.89 -0.56 -18.00
N GLU A 248 -11.20 0.66 -18.39
CA GLU A 248 -10.30 1.47 -19.20
C GLU A 248 -9.17 2.02 -18.31
N VAL A 249 -7.94 1.62 -18.62
CA VAL A 249 -6.75 1.98 -17.82
C VAL A 249 -6.16 3.30 -18.33
N VAL A 250 -6.04 4.27 -17.42
CA VAL A 250 -5.39 5.57 -17.66
C VAL A 250 -4.02 5.62 -17.00
N ASP A 251 -3.92 5.22 -15.72
CA ASP A 251 -2.66 5.22 -14.95
C ASP A 251 -2.67 4.10 -13.91
N THR A 252 -1.62 3.30 -13.89
CA THR A 252 -1.47 2.18 -12.94
C THR A 252 -0.75 2.56 -11.64
N THR A 253 -0.42 3.84 -11.45
CA THR A 253 0.22 4.33 -10.23
C THR A 253 -0.66 4.07 -9.02
N GLY A 254 -0.11 3.41 -7.99
CA GLY A 254 -0.83 3.13 -6.76
C GLY A 254 -1.91 2.04 -6.84
N ALA A 255 -2.07 1.35 -7.99
CA ALA A 255 -3.06 0.27 -8.11
C ALA A 255 -2.82 -0.87 -7.11
N GLY A 256 -1.55 -1.19 -6.80
CA GLY A 256 -1.18 -2.15 -5.78
C GLY A 256 -1.59 -1.71 -4.36
N ASP A 257 -1.45 -0.42 -4.06
CA ASP A 257 -1.85 0.14 -2.76
C ASP A 257 -3.38 0.23 -2.64
N ALA A 258 -4.07 0.55 -3.72
CA ALA A 258 -5.52 0.49 -3.80
C ALA A 258 -6.04 -0.95 -3.63
N PHE A 259 -5.36 -1.95 -4.24
CA PHE A 259 -5.62 -3.36 -3.99
C PHE A 259 -5.49 -3.69 -2.50
N ASN A 260 -4.41 -3.25 -1.86
CA ASN A 260 -4.18 -3.49 -0.43
C ASN A 260 -5.36 -2.98 0.42
N ALA A 261 -5.91 -1.81 0.10
CA ALA A 261 -7.06 -1.25 0.82
C ALA A 261 -8.31 -2.14 0.69
N GLY A 262 -8.65 -2.59 -0.52
CA GLY A 262 -9.79 -3.48 -0.75
C GLY A 262 -9.61 -4.84 -0.08
N PHE A 263 -8.44 -5.44 -0.21
CA PHE A 263 -8.09 -6.70 0.44
C PHE A 263 -8.24 -6.62 1.97
N ILE A 264 -7.63 -5.61 2.60
CA ILE A 264 -7.68 -5.40 4.04
C ILE A 264 -9.12 -5.13 4.51
N TRP A 265 -9.90 -4.38 3.72
CA TRP A 265 -11.31 -4.13 4.03
C TRP A 265 -12.10 -5.44 4.19
N ALA A 266 -11.90 -6.41 3.30
CA ALA A 266 -12.55 -7.72 3.36
C ALA A 266 -11.95 -8.58 4.49
N PHE A 267 -10.62 -8.62 4.59
CA PHE A 267 -9.91 -9.43 5.59
C PHE A 267 -10.29 -9.10 7.04
N VAL A 268 -10.42 -7.81 7.39
CA VAL A 268 -10.82 -7.42 8.75
C VAL A 268 -12.31 -7.68 9.04
N ARG A 269 -13.06 -8.15 8.06
CA ARG A 269 -14.46 -8.61 8.16
C ARG A 269 -14.59 -10.11 8.15
N ASP A 270 -13.45 -10.80 8.23
CA ASP A 270 -13.35 -12.27 8.25
C ASP A 270 -13.93 -12.92 6.98
N GLU A 271 -13.88 -12.19 5.83
CA GLU A 271 -14.28 -12.73 4.53
C GLU A 271 -13.28 -13.80 4.04
N PRO A 272 -13.71 -14.80 3.25
CA PRO A 272 -12.82 -15.80 2.70
C PRO A 272 -11.78 -15.19 1.74
N LEU A 273 -10.65 -15.89 1.53
CA LEU A 273 -9.53 -15.39 0.74
C LEU A 273 -9.94 -14.95 -0.67
N GLU A 274 -10.76 -15.73 -1.35
CA GLU A 274 -11.26 -15.39 -2.69
C GLU A 274 -11.97 -14.03 -2.71
N ARG A 275 -12.79 -13.76 -1.70
CA ARG A 275 -13.50 -12.49 -1.57
C ARG A 275 -12.57 -11.34 -1.20
N CYS A 276 -11.53 -11.61 -0.41
CA CYS A 276 -10.47 -10.63 -0.13
C CYS A 276 -9.70 -10.26 -1.41
N LEU A 277 -9.33 -11.24 -2.25
CA LEU A 277 -8.68 -11.03 -3.53
C LEU A 277 -9.56 -10.24 -4.49
N LEU A 278 -10.86 -10.59 -4.58
CA LEU A 278 -11.83 -9.87 -5.40
C LEU A 278 -11.97 -8.40 -4.97
N ALA A 279 -12.12 -8.16 -3.68
CA ALA A 279 -12.22 -6.80 -3.13
C ALA A 279 -10.95 -5.97 -3.45
N GLY A 280 -9.78 -6.57 -3.32
CA GLY A 280 -8.51 -5.97 -3.73
C GLY A 280 -8.48 -5.64 -5.22
N ASN A 281 -8.84 -6.60 -6.07
CA ASN A 281 -8.86 -6.44 -7.52
C ASN A 281 -9.82 -5.33 -7.98
N ILE A 282 -11.00 -5.21 -7.39
CA ILE A 282 -11.95 -4.13 -7.70
C ILE A 282 -11.33 -2.77 -7.38
N CYS A 283 -10.76 -2.62 -6.20
CA CYS A 283 -10.14 -1.34 -5.81
C CYS A 283 -8.91 -1.01 -6.68
N GLY A 284 -8.05 -2.00 -6.93
CA GLY A 284 -6.90 -1.86 -7.81
C GLY A 284 -7.28 -1.46 -9.23
N ALA A 285 -8.23 -2.18 -9.85
CA ALA A 285 -8.70 -1.88 -11.19
C ALA A 285 -9.35 -0.48 -11.28
N PHE A 286 -10.26 -0.16 -10.36
CA PHE A 286 -10.96 1.14 -10.40
C PHE A 286 -10.01 2.33 -10.20
N SER A 287 -8.98 2.18 -9.37
CA SER A 287 -7.98 3.25 -9.15
C SER A 287 -7.23 3.63 -10.43
N THR A 288 -7.13 2.72 -11.40
CA THR A 288 -6.40 2.97 -12.67
C THR A 288 -7.14 3.86 -13.67
N ARG A 289 -8.39 4.22 -13.44
CA ARG A 289 -9.24 5.00 -14.35
C ARG A 289 -8.93 6.50 -14.40
N ALA A 290 -8.03 6.97 -13.54
CA ALA A 290 -7.55 8.35 -13.56
C ALA A 290 -6.09 8.42 -13.08
N PRO A 291 -5.38 9.53 -13.39
CA PRO A 291 -4.00 9.73 -12.94
C PRO A 291 -3.87 9.80 -11.40
N GLY A 292 -2.87 9.08 -10.87
CA GLY A 292 -2.60 8.99 -9.43
C GLY A 292 -3.44 7.93 -8.71
N GLY A 293 -3.00 7.52 -7.53
CA GLY A 293 -3.54 6.34 -6.84
C GLY A 293 -4.91 6.53 -6.17
N THR A 294 -5.39 7.76 -5.98
CA THR A 294 -6.62 8.01 -5.22
C THR A 294 -7.75 8.70 -5.98
N PRO A 295 -7.54 9.46 -7.07
CA PRO A 295 -8.62 10.19 -7.73
C PRO A 295 -9.77 9.30 -8.22
N ALA A 296 -9.48 8.16 -8.85
CA ALA A 296 -10.48 7.21 -9.33
C ALA A 296 -10.75 6.05 -8.38
N PHE A 297 -10.26 6.09 -7.15
CA PHE A 297 -10.57 5.07 -6.16
C PHE A 297 -12.10 4.99 -5.96
N PRO A 298 -12.70 3.77 -5.96
CA PRO A 298 -14.15 3.63 -5.94
C PRO A 298 -14.79 4.23 -4.67
N THR A 299 -15.94 4.83 -4.83
CA THR A 299 -16.82 5.14 -3.70
C THR A 299 -17.30 3.85 -3.04
N LEU A 300 -17.69 3.90 -1.77
CA LEU A 300 -18.23 2.73 -1.07
C LEU A 300 -19.45 2.11 -1.82
N ARG A 301 -20.25 2.94 -2.49
CA ARG A 301 -21.38 2.48 -3.29
C ARG A 301 -20.93 1.70 -4.52
N GLU A 302 -20.04 2.27 -5.33
CA GLU A 302 -19.47 1.60 -6.51
C GLU A 302 -18.78 0.30 -6.14
N PHE A 303 -17.97 0.33 -5.09
CA PHE A 303 -17.28 -0.84 -4.58
C PHE A 303 -18.23 -1.98 -4.19
N ARG A 304 -19.29 -1.66 -3.40
CA ARG A 304 -20.29 -2.67 -2.98
C ARG A 304 -21.08 -3.23 -4.14
N THR A 305 -21.41 -2.39 -5.14
CA THR A 305 -22.07 -2.84 -6.36
C THR A 305 -21.18 -3.79 -7.12
N ALA A 306 -19.95 -3.41 -7.43
CA ALA A 306 -19.00 -4.27 -8.14
C ALA A 306 -18.71 -5.59 -7.39
N LEU A 307 -18.59 -5.53 -6.05
CA LEU A 307 -18.34 -6.72 -5.22
C LEU A 307 -19.53 -7.70 -5.21
N ARG A 308 -20.75 -7.20 -5.29
CA ARG A 308 -21.95 -8.02 -5.40
C ARG A 308 -22.08 -8.64 -6.80
N ASP A 309 -21.87 -7.82 -7.84
CA ASP A 309 -22.11 -8.22 -9.23
C ASP A 309 -21.04 -9.20 -9.74
N ALA A 310 -19.85 -9.21 -9.13
CA ALA A 310 -18.76 -10.15 -9.41
C ALA A 310 -18.78 -11.40 -8.51
N SER A 311 -19.73 -11.51 -7.56
CA SER A 311 -19.90 -12.74 -6.78
C SER A 311 -20.66 -13.76 -7.64
N PRO A 312 -20.20 -15.04 -7.69
CA PRO A 312 -20.83 -16.10 -8.45
C PRO A 312 -22.26 -16.37 -7.99
#